data_53b91d183c77a3b9f7c98a8048f049aa
#
_entry.id   53b91d183c77a3b9f7c98a8048f049aa
#
_cell.length_a   1.000
_cell.length_b   1.000
_cell.length_c   1.000
_cell.angle_alpha   90.00
_cell.angle_beta   90.00
_cell.angle_gamma   90.00
#
_symmetry.space_group_name_H-M   'P 1'
#
loop_
_entity.id
_entity.type
_entity.pdbx_description
1 polymer ?
#
loop_
_entity_poly.entity_id
_entity_poly.type
_entity_poly.pdbx_seq_one_letter_code
_entity_poly.pdbx_strand_id
1 'polypeptide(L)'
;MGQWDEKEPREVEVVKGACLILRREALKQVGLLDESYFIYSEEVDLCYRLHQAGWRVYWVPQAVVMHYGGQSTRQTAGEMFIRLYQGKLFYFRKHYGRGTFRAYKLLLLFASLARLCMSPLAWLERPPERQRHLTLASYYSRLIRSLPKL
;
A
#
# COMPACT_ATOMS: atom_id res chain seq x y z
N MET A 1 0.63 21.16 2.05
CA MET A 1 1.00 20.41 0.84
C MET A 1 1.54 21.41 -0.15
N GLY A 2 2.84 21.36 -0.45
CA GLY A 2 3.43 22.23 -1.46
C GLY A 2 2.83 21.91 -2.84
N GLN A 3 2.48 22.94 -3.60
CA GLN A 3 2.12 22.78 -5.00
C GLN A 3 3.36 22.24 -5.74
N TRP A 4 3.21 21.07 -6.32
CA TRP A 4 4.24 20.44 -7.15
C TRP A 4 4.23 21.12 -8.52
N ASP A 5 5.39 21.47 -9.04
CA ASP A 5 5.53 21.72 -10.46
C ASP A 5 5.45 20.37 -11.19
N GLU A 6 4.31 20.13 -11.85
CA GLU A 6 4.05 18.90 -12.58
C GLU A 6 4.73 18.84 -13.95
N LYS A 7 5.59 19.82 -14.27
CA LYS A 7 6.26 19.91 -15.57
C LYS A 7 7.69 19.37 -15.57
N GLU A 8 8.33 19.36 -14.40
CA GLU A 8 9.74 19.01 -14.27
C GLU A 8 9.93 17.65 -13.58
N PRO A 9 10.93 16.85 -14.03
CA PRO A 9 11.31 15.63 -13.33
C PRO A 9 11.71 15.91 -11.89
N ARG A 10 11.25 15.06 -10.96
CA ARG A 10 11.49 15.26 -9.54
C ARG A 10 11.93 13.98 -8.86
N GLU A 11 12.89 14.07 -7.96
CA GLU A 11 13.26 13.01 -7.06
C GLU A 11 12.12 12.74 -6.06
N VAL A 12 11.75 11.48 -5.90
CA VAL A 12 10.67 11.01 -5.05
C VAL A 12 11.10 9.79 -4.25
N GLU A 13 10.47 9.56 -3.12
CA GLU A 13 10.78 8.38 -2.31
C GLU A 13 10.25 7.09 -2.93
N VAL A 14 9.09 7.15 -3.57
CA VAL A 14 8.42 5.99 -4.14
C VAL A 14 7.67 6.37 -5.41
N VAL A 15 7.69 5.49 -6.39
CA VAL A 15 6.83 5.53 -7.58
C VAL A 15 5.93 4.30 -7.60
N LYS A 16 4.75 4.42 -8.24
CA LYS A 16 3.82 3.29 -8.38
C LYS A 16 4.36 2.26 -9.36
N GLY A 17 4.15 0.98 -9.07
CA GLY A 17 4.52 -0.16 -9.92
C GLY A 17 3.77 -0.26 -11.26
N ALA A 18 2.92 0.72 -11.60
CA ALA A 18 2.19 0.75 -12.87
C ALA A 18 3.11 0.90 -14.10
N CYS A 19 4.21 1.65 -13.94
CA CYS A 19 5.27 1.76 -14.94
C CYS A 19 6.58 2.14 -14.24
N LEU A 20 7.55 1.23 -14.29
CA LEU A 20 8.88 1.42 -13.72
C LEU A 20 9.94 1.16 -14.79
N ILE A 21 10.85 2.11 -14.95
CA ILE A 21 12.07 1.92 -15.74
C ILE A 21 13.24 1.90 -14.77
N LEU A 22 14.04 0.84 -14.81
CA LEU A 22 15.10 0.59 -13.85
C LEU A 22 16.43 0.39 -14.57
N ARG A 23 17.49 0.96 -14.01
CA ARG A 23 18.85 0.67 -14.50
C ARG A 23 19.24 -0.76 -14.13
N ARG A 24 19.80 -1.49 -15.09
CA ARG A 24 20.26 -2.87 -14.87
C ARG A 24 21.31 -2.96 -13.77
N GLU A 25 22.20 -1.98 -13.69
CA GLU A 25 23.23 -1.89 -12.66
C GLU A 25 22.63 -1.77 -11.25
N ALA A 26 21.57 -0.97 -11.10
CA ALA A 26 20.85 -0.83 -9.84
C ALA A 26 20.22 -2.17 -9.42
N LEU A 27 19.55 -2.86 -10.36
CA LEU A 27 18.97 -4.17 -10.09
C LEU A 27 20.01 -5.24 -9.75
N LYS A 28 21.22 -5.20 -10.38
CA LYS A 28 22.31 -6.11 -10.02
C LYS A 28 22.78 -5.90 -8.57
N GLN A 29 22.72 -4.67 -8.08
CA GLN A 29 23.16 -4.31 -6.74
C GLN A 29 22.11 -4.62 -5.68
N VAL A 30 20.84 -4.26 -5.92
CA VAL A 30 19.78 -4.37 -4.89
C VAL A 30 18.87 -5.59 -5.06
N GLY A 31 18.98 -6.31 -6.18
CA GLY A 31 18.11 -7.42 -6.55
C GLY A 31 16.80 -6.97 -7.21
N LEU A 32 16.02 -7.94 -7.64
CA LEU A 32 14.70 -7.74 -8.26
C LEU A 32 13.61 -7.43 -7.22
N LEU A 33 12.35 -7.42 -7.66
CA LEU A 33 11.20 -7.40 -6.76
C LEU A 33 11.25 -8.63 -5.83
N ASP A 34 10.93 -8.42 -4.56
CA ASP A 34 10.90 -9.51 -3.57
C ASP A 34 9.60 -10.30 -3.73
N GLU A 35 9.72 -11.57 -4.13
CA GLU A 35 8.60 -12.48 -4.38
C GLU A 35 7.79 -12.82 -3.12
N SER A 36 8.27 -12.45 -1.94
CA SER A 36 7.50 -12.57 -0.68
C SER A 36 6.30 -11.62 -0.63
N TYR A 37 6.31 -10.57 -1.46
CA TYR A 37 5.14 -9.73 -1.69
C TYR A 37 4.27 -10.36 -2.79
N PHE A 38 3.07 -10.80 -2.44
CA PHE A 38 2.14 -11.30 -3.45
C PHE A 38 1.63 -10.17 -4.36
N ILE A 39 1.26 -9.05 -3.76
CA ILE A 39 0.81 -7.82 -4.42
C ILE A 39 0.85 -6.68 -3.40
N TYR A 40 1.12 -5.46 -3.85
CA TYR A 40 1.28 -4.24 -3.05
C TYR A 40 2.53 -4.23 -2.17
N SER A 41 3.19 -3.09 -2.15
CA SER A 41 4.41 -2.77 -1.41
C SER A 41 5.70 -3.38 -2.00
N GLU A 42 5.66 -4.18 -3.04
CA GLU A 42 6.84 -4.69 -3.75
C GLU A 42 7.67 -3.56 -4.37
N GLU A 43 6.99 -2.57 -4.96
CA GLU A 43 7.63 -1.37 -5.51
C GLU A 43 8.16 -0.44 -4.41
N VAL A 44 7.46 -0.38 -3.28
CA VAL A 44 7.89 0.39 -2.10
C VAL A 44 9.18 -0.20 -1.53
N ASP A 45 9.22 -1.53 -1.40
CA ASP A 45 10.41 -2.27 -0.97
C ASP A 45 11.60 -2.04 -1.90
N LEU A 46 11.36 -2.12 -3.22
CA LEU A 46 12.41 -1.90 -4.21
C LEU A 46 12.94 -0.46 -4.14
N CYS A 47 12.06 0.55 -4.10
CA CYS A 47 12.45 1.95 -3.98
C CYS A 47 13.26 2.19 -2.69
N TYR A 48 12.85 1.61 -1.57
CA TYR A 48 13.58 1.68 -0.31
C TYR A 48 15.00 1.09 -0.44
N ARG A 49 15.14 -0.11 -1.03
CA ARG A 49 16.46 -0.74 -1.25
C ARG A 49 17.34 0.08 -2.20
N LEU A 50 16.75 0.68 -3.22
CA LEU A 50 17.47 1.58 -4.14
C LEU A 50 18.02 2.79 -3.39
N HIS A 51 17.24 3.47 -2.57
CA HIS A 51 17.69 4.60 -1.76
C HIS A 51 18.79 4.20 -0.75
N GLN A 52 18.64 3.05 -0.09
CA GLN A 52 19.67 2.54 0.83
C GLN A 52 21.02 2.24 0.12
N ALA A 53 20.97 1.93 -1.16
CA ALA A 53 22.14 1.71 -2.00
C ALA A 53 22.68 2.99 -2.69
N GLY A 54 22.10 4.16 -2.38
CA GLY A 54 22.51 5.45 -2.92
C GLY A 54 21.92 5.78 -4.31
N TRP A 55 21.00 4.97 -4.81
CA TRP A 55 20.29 5.26 -6.06
C TRP A 55 19.16 6.26 -5.82
N ARG A 56 18.87 7.08 -6.85
CA ARG A 56 17.78 8.05 -6.83
C ARG A 56 16.61 7.53 -7.64
N VAL A 57 15.41 7.83 -7.17
CA VAL A 57 14.15 7.52 -7.84
C VAL A 57 13.52 8.81 -8.32
N TYR A 58 13.14 8.86 -9.60
CA TYR A 58 12.57 10.05 -10.21
C TYR A 58 11.16 9.77 -10.74
N TRP A 59 10.27 10.70 -10.48
CA TRP A 59 9.04 10.83 -11.23
C TRP A 59 9.29 11.73 -12.44
N VAL A 60 8.91 11.25 -13.63
CA VAL A 60 9.15 11.94 -14.93
C VAL A 60 7.81 12.25 -15.56
N PRO A 61 7.30 13.50 -15.47
CA PRO A 61 5.97 13.87 -15.93
C PRO A 61 5.76 13.76 -17.43
N GLN A 62 6.84 13.84 -18.23
CA GLN A 62 6.80 13.67 -19.68
C GLN A 62 6.51 12.23 -20.12
N ALA A 63 6.75 11.27 -19.24
CA ALA A 63 6.45 9.85 -19.46
C ALA A 63 5.02 9.54 -19.04
N VAL A 64 4.06 9.78 -19.92
CA VAL A 64 2.64 9.55 -19.66
C VAL A 64 2.25 8.14 -20.01
N VAL A 65 1.69 7.42 -19.03
CA VAL A 65 1.20 6.05 -19.19
C VAL A 65 -0.26 5.96 -18.75
N MET A 66 -1.09 5.39 -19.61
CA MET A 66 -2.47 5.11 -19.26
C MET A 66 -2.56 3.81 -18.46
N HIS A 67 -2.92 3.93 -17.18
CA HIS A 67 -3.08 2.80 -16.28
C HIS A 67 -4.54 2.62 -15.84
N TYR A 68 -5.16 1.52 -16.24
CA TYR A 68 -6.53 1.17 -15.85
C TYR A 68 -6.54 0.54 -14.45
N GLY A 69 -6.37 1.39 -13.42
CA GLY A 69 -6.27 0.93 -12.05
C GLY A 69 -7.46 0.11 -11.56
N GLY A 70 -7.19 -0.94 -10.83
CA GLY A 70 -8.19 -1.74 -10.13
C GLY A 70 -9.02 -2.69 -11.00
N GLN A 71 -8.77 -2.82 -12.30
CA GLN A 71 -9.51 -3.72 -13.18
C GLN A 71 -9.42 -5.18 -12.73
N SER A 72 -8.21 -5.66 -12.46
CA SER A 72 -7.95 -7.03 -12.01
C SER A 72 -8.38 -7.30 -10.55
N THR A 73 -8.56 -6.25 -9.75
CA THR A 73 -8.81 -6.38 -8.31
C THR A 73 -10.25 -6.07 -7.87
N ARG A 74 -11.10 -5.56 -8.78
CA ARG A 74 -12.49 -5.19 -8.47
C ARG A 74 -13.33 -6.35 -7.95
N GLN A 75 -13.17 -7.54 -8.55
CA GLN A 75 -13.93 -8.74 -8.17
C GLN A 75 -13.52 -9.30 -6.81
N THR A 76 -12.30 -8.99 -6.35
CA THR A 76 -11.70 -9.50 -5.12
C THR A 76 -11.31 -8.38 -4.15
N ALA A 77 -12.02 -7.24 -4.19
CA ALA A 77 -11.67 -6.02 -3.44
C ALA A 77 -11.43 -6.26 -1.95
N GLY A 78 -12.23 -7.12 -1.31
CA GLY A 78 -12.06 -7.46 0.11
C GLY A 78 -10.80 -8.27 0.39
N GLU A 79 -10.37 -9.14 -0.51
CA GLU A 79 -9.10 -9.86 -0.40
C GLU A 79 -7.93 -8.90 -0.64
N MET A 80 -8.02 -8.08 -1.66
CA MET A 80 -6.99 -7.09 -1.99
C MET A 80 -6.79 -6.07 -0.86
N PHE A 81 -7.85 -5.72 -0.14
CA PHE A 81 -7.76 -4.91 1.07
C PHE A 81 -6.89 -5.59 2.14
N ILE A 82 -7.05 -6.88 2.36
CA ILE A 82 -6.23 -7.63 3.32
C ILE A 82 -4.79 -7.72 2.82
N ARG A 83 -4.58 -8.03 1.53
CA ARG A 83 -3.24 -8.12 0.91
C ARG A 83 -2.46 -6.81 1.03
N LEU A 84 -3.13 -5.67 0.88
CA LEU A 84 -2.50 -4.36 1.08
C LEU A 84 -1.90 -4.22 2.49
N TYR A 85 -2.62 -4.62 3.52
CA TYR A 85 -2.12 -4.53 4.89
C TYR A 85 -1.10 -5.62 5.22
N GLN A 86 -1.20 -6.79 4.60
CA GLN A 86 -0.17 -7.83 4.67
C GLN A 86 1.16 -7.32 4.12
N GLY A 87 1.15 -6.72 2.92
CA GLY A 87 2.35 -6.14 2.31
C GLY A 87 2.98 -5.07 3.21
N LYS A 88 2.16 -4.15 3.76
CA LYS A 88 2.65 -3.12 4.69
C LYS A 88 3.24 -3.72 5.97
N LEU A 89 2.59 -4.70 6.57
CA LEU A 89 3.09 -5.39 7.76
C LEU A 89 4.42 -6.10 7.47
N PHE A 90 4.52 -6.78 6.33
CA PHE A 90 5.75 -7.43 5.90
C PHE A 90 6.88 -6.41 5.68
N TYR A 91 6.59 -5.28 5.01
CA TYR A 91 7.52 -4.18 4.81
C TYR A 91 8.09 -3.65 6.13
N PHE A 92 7.22 -3.33 7.10
CA PHE A 92 7.67 -2.85 8.42
C PHE A 92 8.47 -3.90 9.17
N ARG A 93 8.10 -5.17 9.09
CA ARG A 93 8.87 -6.25 9.71
C ARG A 93 10.27 -6.40 9.11
N LYS A 94 10.36 -6.32 7.76
CA LYS A 94 11.60 -6.48 7.00
C LYS A 94 12.58 -5.34 7.26
N HIS A 95 12.12 -4.10 7.19
CA HIS A 95 13.00 -2.93 7.20
C HIS A 95 13.14 -2.25 8.57
N TYR A 96 12.15 -2.36 9.43
CA TYR A 96 12.12 -1.67 10.74
C TYR A 96 12.04 -2.62 11.94
N GLY A 97 12.02 -3.91 11.70
CA GLY A 97 12.12 -4.93 12.74
C GLY A 97 10.79 -5.25 13.45
N ARG A 98 10.90 -6.17 14.43
CA ARG A 98 9.74 -6.74 15.14
C ARG A 98 8.97 -5.71 16.00
N GLY A 99 9.64 -4.71 16.53
CA GLY A 99 9.02 -3.65 17.35
C GLY A 99 8.02 -2.84 16.55
N THR A 100 8.48 -2.28 15.43
CA THR A 100 7.64 -1.48 14.50
C THR A 100 6.51 -2.33 13.90
N PHE A 101 6.79 -3.57 13.54
CA PHE A 101 5.77 -4.52 13.10
C PHE A 101 4.65 -4.67 14.14
N ARG A 102 4.97 -4.92 15.42
CA ARG A 102 4.00 -5.06 16.51
C ARG A 102 3.21 -3.78 16.73
N ALA A 103 3.89 -2.64 16.76
CA ALA A 103 3.24 -1.34 16.92
C ALA A 103 2.25 -1.05 15.78
N TYR A 104 2.65 -1.31 14.53
CA TYR A 104 1.77 -1.12 13.38
C TYR A 104 0.58 -2.10 13.40
N LYS A 105 0.80 -3.36 13.80
CA LYS A 105 -0.25 -4.36 13.97
C LYS A 105 -1.28 -3.95 15.03
N LEU A 106 -0.84 -3.41 16.17
CA LEU A 106 -1.71 -2.85 17.20
C LEU A 106 -2.48 -1.64 16.68
N LEU A 107 -1.82 -0.72 15.98
CA LEU A 107 -2.47 0.43 15.36
C LEU A 107 -3.59 -0.02 14.40
N LEU A 108 -3.33 -1.01 13.55
CA LEU A 108 -4.33 -1.56 12.65
C LEU A 108 -5.50 -2.19 13.40
N LEU A 109 -5.23 -2.90 14.50
CA LEU A 109 -6.28 -3.48 15.34
C LEU A 109 -7.17 -2.39 15.92
N PHE A 110 -6.59 -1.36 16.57
CA PHE A 110 -7.34 -0.26 17.15
C PHE A 110 -8.12 0.53 16.10
N ALA A 111 -7.51 0.86 14.95
CA ALA A 111 -8.19 1.55 13.86
C ALA A 111 -9.36 0.72 13.32
N SER A 112 -9.19 -0.60 13.19
CA SER A 112 -10.23 -1.51 12.73
C SER A 112 -11.39 -1.60 13.73
N LEU A 113 -11.09 -1.71 15.02
CA LEU A 113 -12.10 -1.72 16.09
C LEU A 113 -12.87 -0.40 16.14
N ALA A 114 -12.18 0.74 16.11
CA ALA A 114 -12.81 2.06 16.06
C ALA A 114 -13.77 2.17 14.86
N ARG A 115 -13.34 1.72 13.69
CA ARG A 115 -14.18 1.71 12.47
C ARG A 115 -15.42 0.82 12.64
N LEU A 116 -15.30 -0.34 13.28
CA LEU A 116 -16.43 -1.22 13.56
C LEU A 116 -17.37 -0.62 14.58
N CYS A 117 -16.88 -0.01 15.65
CA CYS A 117 -17.71 0.70 16.64
C CYS A 117 -18.47 1.86 16.02
N MET A 118 -17.91 2.53 15.02
CA MET A 118 -18.60 3.63 14.29
C MET A 118 -19.57 3.12 13.22
N SER A 119 -19.53 1.85 12.83
CA SER A 119 -20.33 1.34 11.71
C SER A 119 -21.87 1.44 11.93
N PRO A 120 -22.44 1.38 13.14
CA PRO A 120 -23.87 1.60 13.34
C PRO A 120 -24.32 3.01 12.94
N LEU A 121 -23.44 4.02 13.02
CA LEU A 121 -23.76 5.39 12.60
C LEU A 121 -24.03 5.50 11.09
N ALA A 122 -23.58 4.53 10.31
CA ALA A 122 -23.88 4.46 8.88
C ALA A 122 -25.40 4.38 8.58
N TRP A 123 -26.23 3.94 9.54
CA TRP A 123 -27.68 3.93 9.38
C TRP A 123 -28.30 5.32 9.34
N LEU A 124 -27.59 6.35 9.82
CA LEU A 124 -27.99 7.76 9.73
C LEU A 124 -27.67 8.39 8.38
N GLU A 125 -26.93 7.69 7.52
CA GLU A 125 -26.47 8.20 6.24
C GLU A 125 -27.43 7.82 5.10
N ARG A 126 -27.26 8.49 3.96
CA ARG A 126 -27.97 8.18 2.72
C ARG A 126 -27.59 6.78 2.20
N PRO A 127 -28.52 6.08 1.50
CA PRO A 127 -28.29 4.69 1.07
C PRO A 127 -26.94 4.39 0.40
N PRO A 128 -26.44 5.18 -0.58
CA PRO A 128 -25.17 4.88 -1.24
C PRO A 128 -23.96 5.00 -0.30
N GLU A 129 -23.97 5.98 0.61
CA GLU A 129 -22.89 6.19 1.59
C GLU A 129 -22.92 5.10 2.66
N ARG A 130 -24.13 4.74 3.14
CA ARG A 130 -24.34 3.63 4.06
C ARG A 130 -23.77 2.34 3.52
N GLN A 131 -24.09 1.98 2.27
CA GLN A 131 -23.58 0.76 1.64
C GLN A 131 -22.03 0.74 1.59
N ARG A 132 -21.43 1.87 1.25
CA ARG A 132 -19.96 2.02 1.25
C ARG A 132 -19.37 1.80 2.64
N HIS A 133 -19.96 2.39 3.67
CA HIS A 133 -19.48 2.26 5.06
C HIS A 133 -19.63 0.84 5.59
N LEU A 134 -20.75 0.17 5.31
CA LEU A 134 -20.97 -1.23 5.71
C LEU A 134 -20.02 -2.19 4.99
N THR A 135 -19.75 -1.94 3.71
CA THR A 135 -18.75 -2.71 2.95
C THR A 135 -17.36 -2.55 3.57
N LEU A 136 -16.94 -1.32 3.89
CA LEU A 136 -15.68 -1.08 4.59
C LEU A 136 -15.63 -1.75 5.97
N ALA A 137 -16.70 -1.70 6.75
CA ALA A 137 -16.78 -2.39 8.04
C ALA A 137 -16.57 -3.90 7.89
N SER A 138 -17.14 -4.52 6.84
CA SER A 138 -16.91 -5.93 6.54
C SER A 138 -15.43 -6.25 6.25
N TYR A 139 -14.73 -5.36 5.52
CA TYR A 139 -13.29 -5.52 5.23
C TYR A 139 -12.44 -5.42 6.49
N TYR A 140 -12.73 -4.45 7.37
CA TYR A 140 -12.04 -4.33 8.66
C TYR A 140 -12.29 -5.51 9.58
N SER A 141 -13.51 -6.04 9.62
CA SER A 141 -13.83 -7.28 10.35
C SER A 141 -13.01 -8.48 9.85
N ARG A 142 -12.86 -8.63 8.52
CA ARG A 142 -12.00 -9.66 7.92
C ARG A 142 -10.53 -9.42 8.23
N LEU A 143 -10.06 -8.17 8.21
CA LEU A 143 -8.70 -7.80 8.56
C LEU A 143 -8.37 -8.21 10.00
N ILE A 144 -9.22 -7.88 10.99
CA ILE A 144 -9.02 -8.28 12.39
C ILE A 144 -8.85 -9.80 12.51
N ARG A 145 -9.70 -10.58 11.84
CA ARG A 145 -9.61 -12.06 11.86
C ARG A 145 -8.33 -12.59 11.20
N SER A 146 -7.73 -11.85 10.29
CA SER A 146 -6.48 -12.22 9.63
C SER A 146 -5.24 -11.82 10.44
N LEU A 147 -5.31 -10.79 11.28
CA LEU A 147 -4.16 -10.27 12.03
C LEU A 147 -3.39 -11.33 12.86
N PRO A 148 -4.02 -12.29 13.54
CA PRO A 148 -3.28 -13.31 14.31
C PRO A 148 -2.37 -14.19 13.44
N LYS A 149 -2.70 -14.34 12.15
CA LYS A 149 -1.95 -15.18 11.20
C LYS A 149 -0.83 -14.42 10.48
N LEU A 150 -0.76 -13.11 10.67
CA LEU A 150 0.23 -12.19 10.12
C LEU A 150 1.26 -11.83 11.21
#